data_87c410ca5b1e20a7260e061697225e46
#
_entry.id   87c410ca5b1e20a7260e061697225e46
#
_cell.length_a   1.000
_cell.length_b   1.000
_cell.length_c   1.000
_cell.angle_alpha   90.00
_cell.angle_beta   90.00
_cell.angle_gamma   90.00
#
_symmetry.space_group_name_H-M   'P 1'
#
loop_
_entity.id
_entity.type
_entity.pdbx_description
1 polymer ?
#
loop_
_entity_poly.entity_id
_entity_poly.type
_entity_poly.pdbx_seq_one_letter_code
_entity_poly.pdbx_strand_id
1 'polypeptide(L)'
;VIIPLNDGLLSLIGEAPEDLNSSIFNLPSYESCSKSVKRWVKRAGINKHISWHCARHSFAVNILNNGANIKTVASLLGHSGLKHTEKYTRAVDKLKEDAINSLPELKL
;
A
#
# COMPACT_ATOMS: atom_id res chain seq x y z
N VAL A 1 -5.22 -14.71 -5.24
CA VAL A 1 -4.45 -14.12 -4.12
C VAL A 1 -5.17 -14.37 -2.81
N ILE A 2 -4.47 -14.89 -1.84
CA ILE A 2 -4.98 -15.09 -0.49
C ILE A 2 -4.24 -14.12 0.44
N ILE A 3 -5.00 -13.29 1.13
CA ILE A 3 -4.45 -12.28 2.04
C ILE A 3 -4.91 -12.62 3.47
N PRO A 4 -3.98 -12.93 4.40
CA PRO A 4 -4.32 -13.12 5.80
C PRO A 4 -4.92 -11.85 6.41
N LEU A 5 -5.89 -12.01 7.29
CA LEU A 5 -6.54 -10.90 7.97
C LEU A 5 -6.03 -10.83 9.42
N ASN A 6 -5.49 -9.69 9.79
CA ASN A 6 -5.16 -9.40 11.19
C ASN A 6 -6.37 -8.79 11.92
N ASP A 7 -6.24 -8.58 13.23
CA ASP A 7 -7.34 -8.05 14.05
C ASP A 7 -7.79 -6.66 13.60
N GLY A 8 -6.87 -5.82 13.15
CA GLY A 8 -7.19 -4.48 12.63
C GLY A 8 -8.06 -4.56 11.37
N LEU A 9 -7.72 -5.43 10.44
CA LEU A 9 -8.51 -5.65 9.23
C LEU A 9 -9.88 -6.25 9.55
N LEU A 10 -9.93 -7.22 10.46
CA LEU A 10 -11.20 -7.82 10.89
C LEU A 10 -12.14 -6.78 11.52
N SER A 11 -11.61 -5.85 12.30
CA SER A 11 -12.41 -4.78 12.90
C SER A 11 -12.98 -3.81 11.86
N LEU A 12 -12.26 -3.60 10.76
CA LEU A 12 -12.69 -2.73 9.66
C LEU A 12 -13.71 -3.39 8.74
N ILE A 13 -13.55 -4.69 8.49
CA ILE A 13 -14.42 -5.44 7.58
C ILE A 13 -15.74 -5.80 8.24
N GLY A 14 -15.73 -6.10 9.54
CA GLY A 14 -16.90 -6.57 10.27
C GLY A 14 -17.17 -8.07 10.05
N GLU A 15 -18.41 -8.47 10.28
CA GLU A 15 -18.82 -9.87 10.14
C GLU A 15 -18.93 -10.29 8.68
N ALA A 16 -18.67 -11.58 8.42
CA ALA A 16 -18.86 -12.15 7.09
C ALA A 16 -20.33 -12.10 6.69
N PRO A 17 -20.66 -11.79 5.42
CA PRO A 17 -22.05 -11.84 4.96
C PRO A 17 -22.58 -13.26 4.97
N GLU A 18 -23.90 -13.42 5.15
CA GLU A 18 -24.55 -14.73 5.11
C GLU A 18 -24.36 -15.42 3.75
N ASP A 19 -24.47 -14.65 2.67
CA ASP A 19 -24.18 -15.13 1.33
C ASP A 19 -22.67 -14.97 1.05
N LEU A 20 -21.96 -16.08 0.98
CA LEU A 20 -20.50 -16.11 0.73
C LEU A 20 -20.12 -15.58 -0.67
N ASN A 21 -21.06 -15.44 -1.58
CA ASN A 21 -20.84 -14.87 -2.91
C ASN A 21 -21.02 -13.35 -2.94
N SER A 22 -21.50 -12.75 -1.85
CA SER A 22 -21.67 -11.30 -1.75
C SER A 22 -20.31 -10.61 -1.63
N SER A 23 -20.21 -9.42 -2.20
CA SER A 23 -19.06 -8.55 -1.99
C SER A 23 -19.00 -8.08 -0.54
N ILE A 24 -17.80 -8.00 0.02
CA ILE A 24 -17.57 -7.47 1.38
C ILE A 24 -17.96 -6.00 1.42
N PHE A 25 -17.63 -5.25 0.38
CA PHE A 25 -17.94 -3.82 0.28
C PHE A 25 -18.84 -3.57 -0.93
N ASN A 26 -19.90 -2.78 -0.72
CA ASN A 26 -20.73 -2.23 -1.79
C ASN A 26 -20.09 -0.95 -2.31
N LEU A 27 -19.15 -1.09 -3.23
CA LEU A 27 -18.48 0.05 -3.83
C LEU A 27 -19.17 0.48 -5.12
N PRO A 28 -19.23 1.80 -5.40
CA PRO A 28 -19.63 2.29 -6.72
C PRO A 28 -18.56 1.92 -7.75
N SER A 29 -18.73 2.37 -9.00
CA SER A 29 -17.75 2.11 -10.05
C SER A 29 -16.36 2.63 -9.66
N TYR A 30 -15.33 2.03 -10.25
CA TYR A 30 -13.94 2.48 -10.07
C TYR A 30 -13.78 3.97 -10.41
N GLU A 31 -14.45 4.43 -11.47
CA GLU A 31 -14.41 5.82 -11.89
C GLU A 31 -14.98 6.77 -10.82
N SER A 32 -16.13 6.41 -10.23
CA SER A 32 -16.73 7.18 -9.13
C SER A 32 -15.82 7.20 -7.89
N CYS A 33 -15.24 6.07 -7.54
CA CYS A 33 -14.29 5.98 -6.43
C CYS A 33 -13.05 6.84 -6.67
N SER A 34 -12.52 6.85 -7.88
CA SER A 34 -11.36 7.68 -8.26
C SER A 34 -11.66 9.17 -8.14
N LYS A 35 -12.84 9.60 -8.56
CA LYS A 35 -13.30 10.99 -8.41
C LYS A 35 -13.43 11.39 -6.93
N SER A 36 -13.92 10.49 -6.10
CA SER A 36 -14.05 10.72 -4.66
C SER A 36 -12.68 10.89 -3.99
N VAL A 37 -11.70 10.06 -4.34
CA VAL A 37 -10.33 10.18 -3.84
C VAL A 37 -9.71 11.51 -4.25
N LYS A 38 -9.86 11.92 -5.51
CA LYS A 38 -9.34 13.20 -6.00
C LYS A 38 -9.92 14.39 -5.23
N ARG A 39 -11.22 14.38 -4.97
CA ARG A 39 -11.88 15.44 -4.19
C ARG A 39 -11.38 15.48 -2.75
N TRP A 40 -11.19 14.31 -2.14
CA TRP A 40 -10.67 14.19 -0.79
C TRP A 40 -9.25 14.73 -0.68
N VAL A 41 -8.38 14.34 -1.59
CA VAL A 41 -7.00 14.82 -1.67
C VAL A 41 -6.94 16.33 -1.82
N LYS A 42 -7.77 16.89 -2.69
CA LYS A 42 -7.86 18.35 -2.90
C LYS A 42 -8.31 19.07 -1.64
N ARG A 43 -9.34 18.56 -0.95
CA ARG A 43 -9.82 19.15 0.31
C ARG A 43 -8.76 19.08 1.41
N ALA A 44 -7.92 18.06 1.41
CA ALA A 44 -6.82 17.92 2.36
C ALA A 44 -5.64 18.86 2.06
N GLY A 45 -5.69 19.63 0.97
CA GLY A 45 -4.60 20.54 0.60
C GLY A 45 -3.37 19.85 0.04
N ILE A 46 -3.49 18.61 -0.41
CA ILE A 46 -2.38 17.84 -0.96
C ILE A 46 -2.25 18.13 -2.45
N ASN A 47 -1.08 18.60 -2.88
CA ASN A 47 -0.80 18.95 -4.28
C ASN A 47 -0.15 17.80 -5.07
N LYS A 48 -0.01 16.62 -4.47
CA LYS A 48 0.54 15.45 -5.15
C LYS A 48 -0.56 14.72 -5.92
N HIS A 49 -0.15 14.05 -7.00
CA HIS A 49 -1.05 13.15 -7.72
C HIS A 49 -1.27 11.87 -6.89
N ILE A 50 -2.41 11.78 -6.25
CA ILE A 50 -2.81 10.62 -5.43
C ILE A 50 -3.94 9.88 -6.13
N SER A 51 -3.77 8.57 -6.28
CA SER A 51 -4.76 7.66 -6.86
C SER A 51 -4.89 6.40 -6.01
N TRP A 52 -5.80 5.52 -6.36
CA TRP A 52 -5.96 4.22 -5.71
C TRP A 52 -4.67 3.38 -5.73
N HIS A 53 -3.87 3.48 -6.81
CA HIS A 53 -2.59 2.79 -6.90
C HIS A 53 -1.59 3.24 -5.84
N CYS A 54 -1.70 4.47 -5.34
CA CYS A 54 -0.84 4.96 -4.26
C CYS A 54 -1.01 4.14 -2.98
N ALA A 55 -2.24 3.69 -2.68
CA ALA A 55 -2.48 2.82 -1.53
C ALA A 55 -1.73 1.49 -1.68
N ARG A 56 -1.76 0.90 -2.87
CA ARG A 56 -1.05 -0.34 -3.19
C ARG A 56 0.47 -0.16 -3.08
N HIS A 57 1.01 0.92 -3.62
CA HIS A 57 2.43 1.24 -3.52
C HIS A 57 2.86 1.46 -2.07
N SER A 58 2.08 2.21 -1.30
CA SER A 58 2.36 2.47 0.11
C SER A 58 2.35 1.19 0.93
N PHE A 59 1.41 0.31 0.69
CA PHE A 59 1.34 -1.00 1.33
C PHE A 59 2.61 -1.81 1.07
N ALA A 60 3.04 -1.90 -0.19
CA ALA A 60 4.23 -2.64 -0.58
C ALA A 60 5.49 -2.09 0.09
N VAL A 61 5.68 -0.78 0.05
CA VAL A 61 6.85 -0.12 0.67
C VAL A 61 6.84 -0.32 2.19
N ASN A 62 5.69 -0.17 2.83
CA ASN A 62 5.58 -0.32 4.28
C ASN A 62 5.89 -1.75 4.74
N ILE A 63 5.40 -2.77 4.03
CA ILE A 63 5.68 -4.16 4.37
C ILE A 63 7.17 -4.47 4.19
N LEU A 64 7.77 -4.04 3.08
CA LEU A 64 9.21 -4.22 2.84
C LEU A 64 10.04 -3.50 3.91
N ASN A 65 9.66 -2.29 4.26
CA ASN A 65 10.35 -1.51 5.29
C ASN A 65 10.25 -2.16 6.68
N ASN A 66 9.19 -2.93 6.92
CA ASN A 66 9.01 -3.71 8.16
C ASN A 66 9.65 -5.09 8.13
N GLY A 67 10.43 -5.41 7.10
CA GLY A 67 11.25 -6.61 7.03
C GLY A 67 10.69 -7.76 6.18
N ALA A 68 9.55 -7.60 5.52
CA ALA A 68 9.04 -8.61 4.61
C ALA A 68 9.97 -8.75 3.39
N ASN A 69 10.16 -9.96 2.91
CA ASN A 69 10.95 -10.17 1.70
C ASN A 69 10.13 -9.86 0.43
N ILE A 70 10.83 -9.62 -0.67
CA ILE A 70 10.20 -9.23 -1.93
C ILE A 70 9.24 -10.29 -2.50
N LYS A 71 9.52 -11.57 -2.27
CA LYS A 71 8.63 -12.66 -2.73
C LYS A 71 7.29 -12.63 -2.00
N THR A 72 7.32 -12.37 -0.70
CA THR A 72 6.11 -12.21 0.11
C THR A 72 5.28 -11.03 -0.39
N VAL A 73 5.91 -9.89 -0.65
CA VAL A 73 5.22 -8.71 -1.19
C VAL A 73 4.62 -9.00 -2.55
N ALA A 74 5.37 -9.61 -3.45
CA ALA A 74 4.87 -10.00 -4.78
C ALA A 74 3.65 -10.90 -4.68
N SER A 75 3.69 -11.89 -3.79
CA SER A 75 2.56 -12.80 -3.55
C SER A 75 1.32 -12.05 -3.05
N LEU A 76 1.48 -11.18 -2.06
CA LEU A 76 0.36 -10.37 -1.53
C LEU A 76 -0.23 -9.42 -2.54
N LEU A 77 0.58 -8.90 -3.47
CA LEU A 77 0.12 -8.03 -4.55
C LEU A 77 -0.45 -8.79 -5.75
N GLY A 78 -0.32 -10.12 -5.77
CA GLY A 78 -0.77 -10.95 -6.88
C GLY A 78 0.13 -10.88 -8.11
N HIS A 79 1.40 -10.51 -7.96
CA HIS A 79 2.36 -10.50 -9.05
C HIS A 79 2.85 -11.91 -9.34
N SER A 80 2.87 -12.32 -10.61
CA SER A 80 3.35 -13.63 -11.04
C SER A 80 4.87 -13.78 -10.99
N GLY A 81 5.60 -12.66 -10.91
CA GLY A 81 7.05 -12.63 -10.81
C GLY A 81 7.51 -11.43 -9.99
N LEU A 82 8.82 -11.20 -9.92
CA LEU A 82 9.41 -10.14 -9.09
C LEU A 82 9.59 -8.81 -9.84
N LYS A 83 9.50 -8.82 -11.16
CA LYS A 83 9.80 -7.64 -11.99
C LYS A 83 9.02 -6.39 -11.58
N HIS A 84 7.71 -6.53 -11.36
CA HIS A 84 6.85 -5.40 -10.98
C HIS A 84 6.98 -5.01 -9.51
N THR A 85 7.63 -5.85 -8.68
CA THR A 85 7.81 -5.62 -7.26
C THR A 85 9.18 -5.01 -6.93
N GLU A 86 10.18 -5.20 -7.78
CA GLU A 86 11.56 -4.73 -7.57
C GLU A 86 11.65 -3.20 -7.36
N LYS A 87 10.77 -2.44 -7.96
CA LYS A 87 10.71 -0.97 -7.77
C LYS A 87 10.49 -0.58 -6.31
N TYR A 88 9.80 -1.42 -5.54
CA TYR A 88 9.57 -1.18 -4.11
C TYR A 88 10.81 -1.42 -3.27
N THR A 89 11.64 -2.39 -3.65
CA THR A 89 12.95 -2.62 -3.03
C THR A 89 13.84 -1.39 -3.17
N ARG A 90 13.88 -0.79 -4.35
CA ARG A 90 14.65 0.44 -4.58
C ARG A 90 14.14 1.61 -3.73
N ALA A 91 12.82 1.74 -3.58
CA ALA A 91 12.23 2.78 -2.73
C ALA A 91 12.63 2.61 -1.26
N VAL A 92 12.65 1.38 -0.75
CA VAL A 92 13.06 1.08 0.64
C VAL A 92 14.56 1.32 0.81
N ASP A 93 15.39 0.93 -0.15
CA ASP A 93 16.84 1.18 -0.13
C ASP A 93 17.13 2.68 -0.08
N LYS A 94 16.40 3.47 -0.86
CA LYS A 94 16.51 4.93 -0.82
C LYS A 94 16.13 5.49 0.55
N LEU A 95 15.10 4.99 1.19
CA LEU A 95 14.71 5.41 2.54
C LEU A 95 15.81 5.12 3.57
N LYS A 96 16.48 3.98 3.46
CA LYS A 96 17.62 3.61 4.31
C LYS A 96 18.80 4.56 4.08
N GLU A 97 19.13 4.86 2.84
CA GLU A 97 20.17 5.79 2.46
C GLU A 97 19.89 7.18 3.01
N ASP A 98 18.69 7.69 2.81
CA ASP A 98 18.27 8.99 3.32
C ASP A 98 18.34 9.05 4.86
N ALA A 99 17.98 7.96 5.54
CA ALA A 99 18.07 7.87 7.00
C ALA A 99 19.53 7.99 7.49
N ILE A 100 20.46 7.31 6.84
CA ILE A 100 21.89 7.39 7.17
C ILE A 100 22.44 8.80 6.87
N ASN A 101 22.05 9.36 5.74
CA ASN A 101 22.50 10.71 5.34
C ASN A 101 21.90 11.83 6.18
N SER A 102 20.85 11.54 6.98
CA SER A 102 20.29 12.51 7.93
C SER A 102 21.12 12.70 9.19
N LEU A 103 22.10 11.82 9.44
CA LEU A 103 22.99 11.94 10.58
C LEU A 103 23.91 13.15 10.44
N PRO A 104 24.30 13.80 11.57
CA PRO A 104 25.21 14.93 11.52
C PRO A 104 26.55 14.57 10.89
N GLU A 105 27.12 15.49 10.11
CA GLU A 105 28.47 15.33 9.55
C GLU A 105 29.52 15.20 10.66
N LEU A 106 30.39 14.21 10.54
CA LEU A 106 31.56 14.07 11.40
C LEU A 106 32.68 14.95 10.86
N LYS A 107 33.06 15.97 11.63
CA LYS A 107 34.23 16.79 11.35
C LYS A 107 35.43 16.19 12.10
N LEU A 108 36.27 15.50 11.41
CA LEU A 108 37.51 14.92 11.95
C LEU A 108 38.69 15.88 11.84
#